data_28f87e7a7d9b37fb36d62f4703df4a51
#
_entry.id   28f87e7a7d9b37fb36d62f4703df4a51
#
_cell.length_a   1.000
_cell.length_b   1.000
_cell.length_c   1.000
_cell.angle_alpha   90.00
_cell.angle_beta   90.00
_cell.angle_gamma   90.00
#
_symmetry.space_group_name_H-M   'P 1'
#
loop_
_entity.id
_entity.type
_entity.pdbx_description
1 polymer ?
#
loop_
_entity_poly.entity_id
_entity_poly.type
_entity_poly.pdbx_seq_one_letter_code
_entity_poly.pdbx_strand_id
1 'polypeptide(L)'
;MKARAEMLRDYGPTMQPFAAFLLLQGLETLHVRMDRHVANAQKVAEFLESHPAVEYVNYPGLPSNRYHQLAKKYLPKGSGSIFTFGIKGGREAGKRCIEAVQLFSHVANVGDAKSLIIHPGSTTHQQLNDEELRAAGIGPEMIRISIGIEDVEDILWDLEQALAKSQGAVPEPAAVSPNGDAKSGHSILSKAFGAPYQK
;
A
#
# COMPACT_ATOMS: atom_id res chain seq x y z
N MET A 1 -22.87 17.77 17.95
CA MET A 1 -23.17 18.79 18.99
C MET A 1 -22.47 18.47 20.29
N LYS A 2 -22.65 17.28 20.91
CA LYS A 2 -22.08 16.90 22.22
C LYS A 2 -20.57 17.15 22.33
N ALA A 3 -19.76 16.76 21.34
CA ALA A 3 -18.32 16.98 21.36
C ALA A 3 -17.93 18.46 21.53
N ARG A 4 -18.63 19.39 20.87
CA ARG A 4 -18.32 20.84 20.98
C ARG A 4 -18.93 21.48 22.20
N ALA A 5 -20.18 21.12 22.57
CA ALA A 5 -20.93 21.78 23.64
C ALA A 5 -20.52 21.33 25.04
N GLU A 6 -20.07 20.08 25.19
CA GLU A 6 -19.70 19.49 26.48
C GLU A 6 -18.19 19.22 26.52
N MET A 7 -17.67 18.29 25.68
CA MET A 7 -16.29 17.82 25.82
C MET A 7 -15.27 18.92 25.55
N LEU A 8 -15.42 19.71 24.50
CA LEU A 8 -14.50 20.80 24.21
C LEU A 8 -14.55 21.88 25.30
N ARG A 9 -15.75 22.19 25.79
CA ARG A 9 -15.93 23.19 26.86
C ARG A 9 -15.34 22.68 28.20
N ASP A 10 -15.62 21.44 28.56
CA ASP A 10 -15.35 20.94 29.91
C ASP A 10 -13.91 20.42 30.07
N TYR A 11 -13.34 19.81 28.99
CA TYR A 11 -11.95 19.34 28.98
C TYR A 11 -10.97 20.30 28.33
N GLY A 12 -11.46 21.27 27.56
CA GLY A 12 -10.67 22.32 26.92
C GLY A 12 -9.58 21.87 25.94
N PRO A 13 -9.69 20.74 25.20
CA PRO A 13 -8.66 20.36 24.25
C PRO A 13 -8.60 21.40 23.13
N THR A 14 -7.40 21.92 22.90
CA THR A 14 -7.17 22.91 21.85
C THR A 14 -5.93 22.54 21.05
N MET A 15 -5.97 22.81 19.73
CA MET A 15 -4.84 22.52 18.86
C MET A 15 -3.69 23.49 19.14
N GLN A 16 -2.50 22.94 19.32
CA GLN A 16 -1.29 23.75 19.44
C GLN A 16 -1.01 24.47 18.10
N PRO A 17 -0.60 25.75 18.11
CA PRO A 17 -0.34 26.52 16.88
C PRO A 17 0.66 25.86 15.92
N PHE A 18 1.70 25.21 16.42
CA PHE A 18 2.67 24.49 15.60
C PHE A 18 2.04 23.25 14.92
N ALA A 19 1.16 22.53 15.61
CA ALA A 19 0.41 21.42 14.99
C ALA A 19 -0.52 21.93 13.88
N ALA A 20 -1.18 23.07 14.08
CA ALA A 20 -2.01 23.71 13.05
C ALA A 20 -1.16 24.11 11.83
N PHE A 21 0.02 24.67 12.04
CA PHE A 21 0.96 25.01 10.96
C PHE A 21 1.35 23.78 10.15
N LEU A 22 1.73 22.66 10.80
CA LEU A 22 2.08 21.41 10.12
C LEU A 22 0.92 20.83 9.31
N LEU A 23 -0.31 20.89 9.84
CA LEU A 23 -1.50 20.45 9.11
C LEU A 23 -1.75 21.32 7.87
N LEU A 24 -1.62 22.63 7.98
CA LEU A 24 -1.77 23.54 6.84
C LEU A 24 -0.71 23.28 5.78
N GLN A 25 0.56 23.10 6.16
CA GLN A 25 1.63 22.71 5.23
C GLN A 25 1.32 21.41 4.50
N GLY A 26 0.81 20.41 5.23
CA GLY A 26 0.39 19.13 4.62
C GLY A 26 -0.78 19.29 3.64
N LEU A 27 -1.71 20.22 3.89
CA LEU A 27 -2.85 20.47 3.01
C LEU A 27 -2.47 21.20 1.72
N GLU A 28 -1.48 22.10 1.75
CA GLU A 28 -1.04 22.86 0.58
C GLU A 28 -0.62 21.97 -0.60
N THR A 29 0.00 20.84 -0.32
CA THR A 29 0.47 19.89 -1.34
C THR A 29 -0.43 18.66 -1.52
N LEU A 30 -1.56 18.59 -0.81
CA LEU A 30 -2.40 17.37 -0.80
C LEU A 30 -2.88 16.98 -2.20
N HIS A 31 -3.32 17.95 -3.01
CA HIS A 31 -3.81 17.68 -4.36
C HIS A 31 -2.73 17.06 -5.26
N VAL A 32 -1.50 17.58 -5.21
CA VAL A 32 -0.36 17.03 -5.99
C VAL A 32 -0.03 15.61 -5.53
N ARG A 33 -0.02 15.36 -4.22
CA ARG A 33 0.22 14.01 -3.68
C ARG A 33 -0.88 13.05 -4.10
N MET A 34 -2.16 13.47 -4.05
CA MET A 34 -3.29 12.61 -4.43
C MET A 34 -3.24 12.22 -5.90
N ASP A 35 -2.87 13.12 -6.81
CA ASP A 35 -2.70 12.79 -8.22
C ASP A 35 -1.62 11.72 -8.42
N ARG A 36 -0.50 11.83 -7.71
CA ARG A 36 0.58 10.82 -7.75
C ARG A 36 0.16 9.49 -7.13
N HIS A 37 -0.51 9.53 -5.97
CA HIS A 37 -1.06 8.33 -5.33
C HIS A 37 -1.98 7.54 -6.26
N VAL A 38 -2.92 8.23 -6.88
CA VAL A 38 -3.90 7.60 -7.79
C VAL A 38 -3.22 7.03 -9.03
N ALA A 39 -2.29 7.77 -9.63
CA ALA A 39 -1.54 7.31 -10.80
C ALA A 39 -0.71 6.05 -10.49
N ASN A 40 -0.01 6.04 -9.34
CA ASN A 40 0.75 4.88 -8.90
C ASN A 40 -0.16 3.68 -8.60
N ALA A 41 -1.26 3.91 -7.84
CA ALA A 41 -2.20 2.86 -7.49
C ALA A 41 -2.84 2.18 -8.70
N GLN A 42 -3.17 2.94 -9.75
CA GLN A 42 -3.70 2.39 -10.98
C GLN A 42 -2.70 1.44 -11.64
N LYS A 43 -1.45 1.85 -11.80
CA LYS A 43 -0.39 1.01 -12.39
C LYS A 43 -0.11 -0.24 -11.57
N VAL A 44 -0.06 -0.11 -10.25
CA VAL A 44 0.14 -1.25 -9.34
C VAL A 44 -1.03 -2.22 -9.42
N ALA A 45 -2.27 -1.73 -9.49
CA ALA A 45 -3.45 -2.58 -9.61
C ALA A 45 -3.47 -3.36 -10.94
N GLU A 46 -3.13 -2.71 -12.06
CA GLU A 46 -2.99 -3.33 -13.38
C GLU A 46 -1.90 -4.40 -13.41
N PHE A 47 -0.76 -4.11 -12.80
CA PHE A 47 0.33 -5.08 -12.64
C PHE A 47 -0.13 -6.31 -11.85
N LEU A 48 -0.73 -6.10 -10.67
CA LEU A 48 -1.21 -7.19 -9.83
C LEU A 48 -2.31 -8.01 -10.49
N GLU A 49 -3.22 -7.38 -11.26
CA GLU A 49 -4.31 -8.08 -11.95
C GLU A 49 -3.79 -9.10 -12.97
N SER A 50 -2.66 -8.80 -13.61
CA SER A 50 -2.01 -9.70 -14.58
C SER A 50 -1.01 -10.67 -13.97
N HIS A 51 -0.69 -10.54 -12.69
CA HIS A 51 0.39 -11.31 -12.08
C HIS A 51 -0.01 -12.74 -11.74
N PRO A 52 0.77 -13.77 -12.12
CA PRO A 52 0.40 -15.19 -11.94
C PRO A 52 0.23 -15.64 -10.48
N ALA A 53 0.89 -15.00 -9.53
CA ALA A 53 0.76 -15.29 -8.10
C ALA A 53 -0.45 -14.63 -7.43
N VAL A 54 -1.22 -13.80 -8.15
CA VAL A 54 -2.40 -13.09 -7.64
C VAL A 54 -3.67 -13.81 -8.06
N GLU A 55 -4.63 -13.93 -7.16
CA GLU A 55 -5.94 -14.54 -7.42
C GLU A 55 -6.97 -13.50 -7.86
N TYR A 56 -6.98 -12.34 -7.20
CA TYR A 56 -7.90 -11.24 -7.50
C TYR A 56 -7.32 -9.91 -7.03
N VAL A 57 -7.80 -8.83 -7.64
CA VAL A 57 -7.55 -7.45 -7.19
C VAL A 57 -8.89 -6.75 -6.97
N ASN A 58 -9.09 -6.19 -5.78
CA ASN A 58 -10.29 -5.44 -5.44
C ASN A 58 -10.01 -3.92 -5.46
N TYR A 59 -9.90 -3.36 -6.65
CA TYR A 59 -9.67 -1.94 -6.89
C TYR A 59 -10.70 -1.37 -7.88
N PRO A 60 -11.54 -0.42 -7.49
CA PRO A 60 -12.60 0.11 -8.35
C PRO A 60 -12.10 0.86 -9.60
N GLY A 61 -10.81 1.20 -9.66
CA GLY A 61 -10.17 1.77 -10.84
C GLY A 61 -10.00 0.79 -12.00
N LEU A 62 -10.01 -0.52 -11.74
CA LEU A 62 -9.90 -1.56 -12.77
C LEU A 62 -11.25 -1.77 -13.48
N PRO A 63 -11.27 -1.91 -14.83
CA PRO A 63 -12.48 -2.18 -15.59
C PRO A 63 -13.19 -3.48 -15.19
N SER A 64 -12.45 -4.47 -14.74
CA SER A 64 -12.94 -5.77 -14.26
C SER A 64 -13.71 -5.68 -12.93
N ASN A 65 -13.50 -4.62 -12.14
CA ASN A 65 -14.13 -4.48 -10.84
C ASN A 65 -15.63 -4.16 -10.97
N ARG A 66 -16.45 -4.89 -10.21
CA ARG A 66 -17.92 -4.71 -10.21
C ARG A 66 -18.40 -3.28 -9.90
N TYR A 67 -17.60 -2.50 -9.21
CA TYR A 67 -17.92 -1.12 -8.84
C TYR A 67 -17.29 -0.07 -9.76
N HIS A 68 -16.63 -0.47 -10.86
CA HIS A 68 -15.94 0.44 -11.76
C HIS A 68 -16.84 1.57 -12.29
N GLN A 69 -18.08 1.25 -12.71
CA GLN A 69 -19.01 2.26 -13.20
C GLN A 69 -19.46 3.25 -12.12
N LEU A 70 -19.62 2.77 -10.87
CA LEU A 70 -19.91 3.64 -9.74
C LEU A 70 -18.71 4.51 -9.40
N ALA A 71 -17.50 3.96 -9.46
CA ALA A 71 -16.27 4.73 -9.26
C ALA A 71 -16.15 5.85 -10.29
N LYS A 72 -16.36 5.60 -11.55
CA LYS A 72 -16.40 6.66 -12.60
C LYS A 72 -17.41 7.77 -12.30
N LYS A 73 -18.56 7.41 -11.74
CA LYS A 73 -19.62 8.38 -11.41
C LYS A 73 -19.27 9.23 -10.19
N TYR A 74 -18.76 8.60 -9.11
CA TYR A 74 -18.59 9.26 -7.82
C TYR A 74 -17.16 9.69 -7.52
N LEU A 75 -16.17 9.09 -8.19
CA LEU A 75 -14.75 9.33 -8.02
C LEU A 75 -14.09 9.69 -9.37
N PRO A 76 -14.55 10.76 -10.05
CA PRO A 76 -14.10 11.07 -11.42
C PRO A 76 -12.61 11.41 -11.53
N LYS A 77 -11.96 11.74 -10.42
CA LYS A 77 -10.51 12.04 -10.36
C LYS A 77 -9.65 10.83 -10.01
N GLY A 78 -10.27 9.65 -9.82
CA GLY A 78 -9.57 8.39 -9.52
C GLY A 78 -10.06 7.70 -8.26
N SER A 79 -9.75 6.41 -8.15
CA SER A 79 -10.32 5.51 -7.14
C SER A 79 -9.54 5.43 -5.82
N GLY A 80 -8.66 6.42 -5.58
CA GLY A 80 -7.81 6.44 -4.39
C GLY A 80 -6.57 5.55 -4.53
N SER A 81 -5.89 5.32 -3.41
CA SER A 81 -4.61 4.59 -3.39
C SER A 81 -4.60 3.37 -2.47
N ILE A 82 -5.74 3.04 -1.87
CA ILE A 82 -5.86 1.92 -0.94
C ILE A 82 -6.75 0.87 -1.57
N PHE A 83 -6.25 -0.36 -1.62
CA PHE A 83 -7.00 -1.48 -2.12
C PHE A 83 -6.50 -2.82 -1.57
N THR A 84 -7.15 -3.90 -1.93
CA THR A 84 -6.80 -5.25 -1.50
C THR A 84 -6.60 -6.17 -2.71
N PHE A 85 -5.75 -7.17 -2.52
CA PHE A 85 -5.63 -8.27 -3.48
C PHE A 85 -5.47 -9.59 -2.72
N GLY A 86 -5.82 -10.69 -3.36
CA GLY A 86 -5.63 -12.04 -2.85
C GLY A 86 -4.41 -12.69 -3.49
N ILE A 87 -3.56 -13.31 -2.67
CA ILE A 87 -2.37 -14.03 -3.13
C ILE A 87 -2.63 -15.53 -3.17
N LYS A 88 -2.15 -16.22 -4.21
CA LYS A 88 -2.20 -17.69 -4.27
C LYS A 88 -1.35 -18.32 -3.18
N GLY A 89 -1.86 -19.37 -2.55
CA GLY A 89 -1.19 -20.04 -1.44
C GLY A 89 -1.64 -19.60 -0.04
N GLY A 90 -2.72 -18.83 0.03
CA GLY A 90 -3.43 -18.53 1.26
C GLY A 90 -2.61 -17.76 2.30
N ARG A 91 -2.93 -17.99 3.59
CA ARG A 91 -2.34 -17.29 4.74
C ARG A 91 -0.81 -17.31 4.75
N GLU A 92 -0.20 -18.47 4.50
CA GLU A 92 1.26 -18.62 4.56
C GLU A 92 1.99 -17.87 3.44
N ALA A 93 1.42 -17.87 2.24
CA ALA A 93 1.95 -17.09 1.13
C ALA A 93 1.81 -15.57 1.40
N GLY A 94 0.67 -15.15 1.95
CA GLY A 94 0.44 -13.76 2.37
C GLY A 94 1.46 -13.28 3.39
N LYS A 95 1.74 -14.11 4.42
CA LYS A 95 2.76 -13.82 5.43
C LYS A 95 4.16 -13.69 4.81
N ARG A 96 4.58 -14.68 3.99
CA ARG A 96 5.88 -14.61 3.31
C ARG A 96 6.01 -13.40 2.39
N CYS A 97 4.92 -13.01 1.71
CA CYS A 97 4.91 -11.84 0.84
C CYS A 97 5.20 -10.56 1.61
N ILE A 98 4.47 -10.29 2.70
CA ILE A 98 4.71 -9.06 3.48
C ILE A 98 6.06 -9.05 4.20
N GLU A 99 6.61 -10.23 4.58
CA GLU A 99 7.94 -10.34 5.17
C GLU A 99 9.07 -10.11 4.15
N ALA A 100 8.78 -10.25 2.86
CA ALA A 100 9.76 -10.15 1.78
C ALA A 100 9.89 -8.75 1.18
N VAL A 101 8.95 -7.84 1.41
CA VAL A 101 9.02 -6.46 0.90
C VAL A 101 10.17 -5.69 1.56
N GLN A 102 10.75 -4.76 0.81
CA GLN A 102 11.90 -3.95 1.22
C GLN A 102 11.56 -2.45 1.25
N LEU A 103 10.70 -1.99 0.36
CA LEU A 103 10.26 -0.60 0.26
C LEU A 103 9.04 -0.32 1.13
N PHE A 104 8.07 -1.24 1.12
CA PHE A 104 6.82 -1.07 1.86
C PHE A 104 7.03 -1.14 3.37
N SER A 105 6.34 -0.27 4.10
CA SER A 105 6.29 -0.32 5.56
C SER A 105 5.11 -1.16 6.06
N HIS A 106 5.34 -1.97 7.10
CA HIS A 106 4.33 -2.85 7.70
C HIS A 106 3.45 -2.08 8.68
N VAL A 107 2.59 -1.23 8.17
CA VAL A 107 1.67 -0.42 8.98
C VAL A 107 0.38 -0.15 8.20
N ALA A 108 -0.72 0.06 8.91
CA ALA A 108 -1.99 0.47 8.33
C ALA A 108 -2.19 1.98 8.52
N ASN A 109 -2.32 2.70 7.41
CA ASN A 109 -2.65 4.13 7.40
C ASN A 109 -3.44 4.46 6.13
N VAL A 110 -3.84 5.72 5.99
CA VAL A 110 -4.57 6.25 4.83
C VAL A 110 -3.84 7.48 4.32
N GLY A 111 -3.36 7.43 3.07
CA GLY A 111 -2.73 8.59 2.42
C GLY A 111 -1.34 8.93 2.94
N ASP A 112 -0.63 7.96 3.48
CA ASP A 112 0.78 8.12 3.81
C ASP A 112 1.60 8.31 2.53
N ALA A 113 2.61 9.18 2.56
CA ALA A 113 3.53 9.38 1.45
C ALA A 113 4.31 8.11 1.09
N LYS A 114 4.52 7.22 2.07
CA LYS A 114 5.12 5.90 1.88
C LYS A 114 4.10 4.86 1.49
N SER A 115 4.53 3.92 0.67
CA SER A 115 3.77 2.70 0.40
C SER A 115 3.72 1.79 1.63
N LEU A 116 2.53 1.31 1.96
CA LEU A 116 2.26 0.51 3.15
C LEU A 116 1.60 -0.81 2.76
N ILE A 117 1.91 -1.86 3.51
CA ILE A 117 1.36 -3.18 3.28
C ILE A 117 1.04 -3.87 4.61
N ILE A 118 -0.08 -4.56 4.67
CA ILE A 118 -0.41 -5.49 5.76
C ILE A 118 -1.07 -6.74 5.20
N HIS A 119 -0.87 -7.85 5.89
CA HIS A 119 -1.63 -9.08 5.73
C HIS A 119 -2.55 -9.22 6.95
N PRO A 120 -3.84 -8.86 6.86
CA PRO A 120 -4.74 -8.82 8.02
C PRO A 120 -4.79 -10.13 8.78
N GLY A 121 -4.78 -11.27 8.08
CA GLY A 121 -4.82 -12.60 8.69
C GLY A 121 -3.64 -12.93 9.60
N SER A 122 -2.45 -12.31 9.41
CA SER A 122 -1.29 -12.51 10.27
C SER A 122 -0.94 -11.32 11.16
N THR A 123 -1.67 -10.21 11.04
CA THR A 123 -1.40 -8.96 11.78
C THR A 123 -2.62 -8.50 12.56
N THR A 124 -3.44 -7.64 12.02
CA THR A 124 -4.56 -6.99 12.71
C THR A 124 -5.68 -7.95 13.14
N HIS A 125 -5.80 -9.11 12.52
CA HIS A 125 -6.83 -10.13 12.79
C HIS A 125 -6.22 -11.51 13.07
N GLN A 126 -4.98 -11.55 13.58
CA GLN A 126 -4.26 -12.81 13.82
C GLN A 126 -4.94 -13.74 14.84
N GLN A 127 -5.82 -13.21 15.69
CA GLN A 127 -6.59 -13.98 16.66
C GLN A 127 -7.74 -14.77 16.03
N LEU A 128 -8.14 -14.46 14.78
CA LEU A 128 -9.22 -15.12 14.07
C LEU A 128 -8.70 -16.34 13.28
N ASN A 129 -9.46 -17.43 13.30
CA ASN A 129 -9.24 -18.53 12.37
C ASN A 129 -9.75 -18.20 10.96
N ASP A 130 -9.51 -19.07 9.99
CA ASP A 130 -9.85 -18.78 8.59
C ASP A 130 -11.36 -18.69 8.32
N GLU A 131 -12.19 -19.38 9.09
CA GLU A 131 -13.65 -19.30 8.99
C GLU A 131 -14.17 -17.96 9.53
N GLU A 132 -13.66 -17.54 10.68
CA GLU A 132 -13.98 -16.25 11.30
C GLU A 132 -13.51 -15.08 10.44
N LEU A 133 -12.32 -15.20 9.81
CA LEU A 133 -11.84 -14.20 8.84
C LEU A 133 -12.79 -14.06 7.66
N ARG A 134 -13.19 -15.18 7.04
CA ARG A 134 -14.15 -15.15 5.92
C ARG A 134 -15.50 -14.58 6.32
N ALA A 135 -16.00 -14.92 7.52
CA ALA A 135 -17.24 -14.34 8.07
C ALA A 135 -17.14 -12.82 8.27
N ALA A 136 -15.95 -12.30 8.59
CA ALA A 136 -15.65 -10.87 8.66
C ALA A 136 -15.41 -10.22 7.29
N GLY A 137 -15.51 -10.97 6.19
CA GLY A 137 -15.25 -10.48 4.82
C GLY A 137 -13.75 -10.35 4.49
N ILE A 138 -12.90 -10.97 5.25
CA ILE A 138 -11.43 -10.95 5.08
C ILE A 138 -10.98 -12.35 4.70
N GLY A 139 -10.47 -12.53 3.47
CA GLY A 139 -9.86 -13.81 3.09
C GLY A 139 -8.52 -14.02 3.80
N PRO A 140 -8.17 -15.27 4.16
CA PRO A 140 -6.84 -15.56 4.72
C PRO A 140 -5.69 -15.26 3.75
N GLU A 141 -5.99 -15.18 2.45
CA GLU A 141 -5.08 -14.81 1.36
C GLU A 141 -4.99 -13.30 1.11
N MET A 142 -5.84 -12.50 1.78
CA MET A 142 -5.99 -11.08 1.48
C MET A 142 -4.82 -10.23 2.00
N ILE A 143 -4.24 -9.45 1.11
CA ILE A 143 -3.26 -8.41 1.42
C ILE A 143 -3.90 -7.05 1.18
N ARG A 144 -3.70 -6.10 2.10
CA ARG A 144 -4.12 -4.71 1.96
C ARG A 144 -2.89 -3.85 1.72
N ILE A 145 -2.95 -3.00 0.70
CA ILE A 145 -1.89 -2.03 0.38
C ILE A 145 -2.43 -0.60 0.35
N SER A 146 -1.56 0.32 0.68
CA SER A 146 -1.75 1.76 0.50
C SER A 146 -0.56 2.28 -0.29
N ILE A 147 -0.80 2.66 -1.53
CA ILE A 147 0.27 3.06 -2.45
C ILE A 147 0.68 4.50 -2.18
N GLY A 148 1.98 4.72 -2.01
CA GLY A 148 2.60 5.99 -1.76
C GLY A 148 2.93 6.79 -3.03
N ILE A 149 3.81 7.77 -2.87
CA ILE A 149 4.24 8.69 -3.94
C ILE A 149 5.64 8.40 -4.47
N GLU A 150 6.24 7.29 -4.07
CA GLU A 150 7.54 6.82 -4.53
C GLU A 150 7.54 6.63 -6.07
N ASP A 151 8.69 6.37 -6.65
CA ASP A 151 8.75 5.98 -8.04
C ASP A 151 7.99 4.67 -8.25
N VAL A 152 7.15 4.63 -9.27
CA VAL A 152 6.28 3.47 -9.50
C VAL A 152 7.07 2.22 -9.86
N GLU A 153 8.19 2.36 -10.54
CA GLU A 153 9.05 1.22 -10.91
C GLU A 153 9.69 0.58 -9.67
N ASP A 154 10.04 1.39 -8.66
CA ASP A 154 10.54 0.87 -7.37
C ASP A 154 9.43 0.11 -6.62
N ILE A 155 8.20 0.61 -6.65
CA ILE A 155 7.03 -0.06 -6.04
C ILE A 155 6.77 -1.40 -6.74
N LEU A 156 6.75 -1.41 -8.07
CA LEU A 156 6.51 -2.62 -8.86
C LEU A 156 7.61 -3.65 -8.66
N TRP A 157 8.87 -3.22 -8.64
CA TRP A 157 10.02 -4.11 -8.37
C TRP A 157 9.91 -4.76 -6.99
N ASP A 158 9.56 -3.99 -5.95
CA ASP A 158 9.44 -4.53 -4.59
C ASP A 158 8.31 -5.56 -4.48
N LEU A 159 7.17 -5.30 -5.14
CA LEU A 159 6.06 -6.24 -5.20
C LEU A 159 6.44 -7.51 -5.99
N GLU A 160 7.10 -7.39 -7.14
CA GLU A 160 7.50 -8.52 -7.97
C GLU A 160 8.40 -9.49 -7.19
N GLN A 161 9.47 -8.97 -6.54
CA GLN A 161 10.39 -9.80 -5.78
C GLN A 161 9.71 -10.44 -4.55
N ALA A 162 8.75 -9.74 -3.90
CA ALA A 162 8.02 -10.26 -2.75
C ALA A 162 7.02 -11.34 -3.16
N LEU A 163 6.30 -11.14 -4.27
CA LEU A 163 5.40 -12.14 -4.85
C LEU A 163 6.16 -13.39 -5.28
N ALA A 164 7.30 -13.27 -5.95
CA ALA A 164 8.14 -14.41 -6.33
C ALA A 164 8.59 -15.22 -5.11
N LYS A 165 9.12 -14.55 -4.08
CA LYS A 165 9.53 -15.22 -2.82
C LYS A 165 8.37 -15.89 -2.10
N SER A 166 7.18 -15.30 -2.15
CA SER A 166 5.99 -15.87 -1.51
C SER A 166 5.59 -17.23 -2.10
N GLN A 167 5.88 -17.46 -3.38
CA GLN A 167 5.61 -18.70 -4.12
C GLN A 167 6.78 -19.71 -4.05
N GLY A 168 7.81 -19.43 -3.25
CA GLY A 168 8.98 -20.30 -3.10
C GLY A 168 10.03 -20.17 -4.22
N ALA A 169 9.88 -19.17 -5.10
CA ALA A 169 10.92 -18.86 -6.06
C ALA A 169 12.11 -18.20 -5.34
N VAL A 170 13.32 -18.68 -5.62
CA VAL A 170 14.55 -17.99 -5.26
C VAL A 170 14.72 -16.88 -6.32
N PRO A 171 14.68 -15.58 -5.96
CA PRO A 171 14.92 -14.54 -6.95
C PRO A 171 16.32 -14.75 -7.53
N GLU A 172 16.43 -14.82 -8.85
CA GLU A 172 17.74 -14.66 -9.46
C GLU A 172 18.30 -13.29 -9.04
N PRO A 173 19.56 -13.22 -8.59
CA PRO A 173 20.17 -11.93 -8.33
C PRO A 173 20.10 -11.13 -9.62
N ALA A 174 19.58 -9.87 -9.52
CA ALA A 174 19.48 -8.99 -10.66
C ALA A 174 20.80 -9.03 -11.43
N ALA A 175 20.78 -9.39 -12.70
CA ALA A 175 21.97 -9.48 -13.52
C ALA A 175 22.67 -8.13 -13.53
N VAL A 176 23.82 -8.06 -12.88
CA VAL A 176 24.70 -6.89 -12.94
C VAL A 176 25.19 -6.81 -14.39
N SER A 177 24.79 -5.76 -15.08
CA SER A 177 25.29 -5.52 -16.44
C SER A 177 26.81 -5.47 -16.42
N PRO A 178 27.50 -6.17 -17.34
CA PRO A 178 28.97 -6.21 -17.38
C PRO A 178 29.62 -4.84 -17.57
N ASN A 179 28.87 -3.82 -17.93
CA ASN A 179 29.37 -2.46 -18.25
C ASN A 179 29.11 -1.41 -17.17
N GLY A 180 28.79 -1.80 -15.93
CA GLY A 180 28.62 -0.85 -14.83
C GLY A 180 27.44 0.11 -14.93
N ASP A 181 26.67 0.06 -16.03
CA ASP A 181 25.39 0.74 -16.16
C ASP A 181 24.33 -0.13 -15.47
N ALA A 182 24.37 -0.13 -14.15
CA ALA A 182 23.23 -0.56 -13.39
C ALA A 182 22.05 0.31 -13.87
N LYS A 183 21.10 -0.29 -14.59
CA LYS A 183 19.72 0.23 -14.57
C LYS A 183 19.32 0.10 -13.11
N SER A 184 19.77 1.09 -12.33
CA SER A 184 19.54 1.15 -10.91
C SER A 184 18.08 1.47 -10.70
N GLY A 185 17.30 0.44 -10.37
CA GLY A 185 16.05 0.63 -9.65
C GLY A 185 16.32 1.18 -8.26
N HIS A 186 17.24 2.14 -8.15
CA HIS A 186 17.51 2.85 -6.91
C HIS A 186 16.89 4.22 -7.04
N SER A 187 15.80 4.40 -6.33
CA SER A 187 15.13 5.67 -6.11
C SER A 187 16.13 6.78 -5.77
N ILE A 188 15.83 7.99 -6.19
CA ILE A 188 16.53 9.22 -5.75
C ILE A 188 16.62 9.27 -4.21
N LEU A 189 15.66 8.66 -3.51
CA LEU A 189 15.62 8.59 -2.05
C LEU A 189 16.72 7.68 -1.48
N SER A 190 17.07 6.56 -2.11
CA SER A 190 18.17 5.71 -1.64
C SER A 190 19.54 6.40 -1.79
N LYS A 191 19.67 7.28 -2.80
CA LYS A 191 20.86 8.10 -2.99
C LYS A 191 20.94 9.28 -2.00
N ALA A 192 19.78 9.79 -1.55
CA ALA A 192 19.72 10.93 -0.62
C ALA A 192 19.87 10.54 0.85
N PHE A 193 19.46 9.34 1.24
CA PHE A 193 19.35 8.94 2.66
C PHE A 193 20.20 7.73 3.06
N GLY A 194 21.07 7.21 2.19
CA GLY A 194 21.96 6.08 2.50
C GLY A 194 21.23 4.71 2.54
N ALA A 195 22.02 3.64 2.73
CA ALA A 195 21.53 2.27 2.74
C ALA A 195 20.42 2.04 3.78
N PRO A 196 19.46 1.11 3.52
CA PRO A 196 18.37 0.84 4.42
C PRO A 196 18.87 0.40 5.79
N TYR A 197 18.17 0.85 6.82
CA TYR A 197 18.38 0.45 8.22
C TYR A 197 18.56 -1.07 8.32
N GLN A 198 19.75 -1.52 8.66
CA GLN A 198 19.94 -2.89 9.17
C GLN A 198 19.36 -2.95 10.57
N LYS A 199 18.45 -3.90 10.77
CA LYS A 199 17.92 -4.25 12.10
C LYS A 199 18.99 -4.98 12.89
#